data_f9328b56b9626b35425e983861d7b15d
#
_entry.id   f9328b56b9626b35425e983861d7b15d
#
_cell.length_a   1.000
_cell.length_b   1.000
_cell.length_c   1.000
_cell.angle_alpha   90.00
_cell.angle_beta   90.00
_cell.angle_gamma   90.00
#
_symmetry.space_group_name_H-M   'P 1'
#
loop_
_entity.id
_entity.type
_entity.pdbx_description
1 polymer ?
#
loop_
_entity_poly.entity_id
_entity_poly.type
_entity_poly.pdbx_seq_one_letter_code
_entity_poly.pdbx_strand_id
1 'polypeptide(L)' 'MSKKISGAVVLVSGGLDSATVLAIAKSKFSKVFALTFDYGQRHSREIISAKRVASSQKVDLHKILKIDLRS' A
#
# COMPACT_ATOMS: atom_id res chain seq x y z
N MET A 1 -24.32 8.68 -14.50
CA MET A 1 -23.49 8.77 -13.30
C MET A 1 -22.59 7.57 -13.19
N SER A 2 -21.35 7.79 -12.98
CA SER A 2 -20.41 6.70 -12.86
C SER A 2 -20.24 6.31 -11.39
N LYS A 3 -20.15 5.03 -11.16
CA LYS A 3 -19.83 4.51 -9.86
C LYS A 3 -18.34 4.24 -9.79
N LYS A 4 -17.77 4.44 -8.62
CA LYS A 4 -16.40 4.02 -8.42
C LYS A 4 -16.34 2.50 -8.44
N ILE A 5 -15.24 1.99 -8.98
CA ILE A 5 -14.98 0.56 -8.93
C ILE A 5 -14.83 0.18 -7.46
N SER A 6 -15.32 -1.01 -7.10
CA SER A 6 -15.48 -1.35 -5.70
C SER A 6 -14.18 -1.51 -4.94
N GLY A 7 -13.08 -1.89 -5.58
CA GLY A 7 -11.86 -2.04 -4.80
C GLY A 7 -10.62 -2.10 -5.65
N ALA A 8 -9.50 -1.77 -5.02
CA ALA A 8 -8.18 -1.85 -5.65
C ALA A 8 -7.17 -2.29 -4.61
N VAL A 9 -6.16 -3.03 -5.06
CA VAL A 9 -5.02 -3.40 -4.24
C VAL A 9 -3.80 -2.68 -4.80
N VAL A 10 -3.12 -1.94 -3.96
CA VAL A 10 -1.98 -1.13 -4.36
C VAL A 10 -0.74 -1.61 -3.62
N LEU A 11 0.34 -1.86 -4.35
CA LEU A 11 1.61 -2.21 -3.74
C LEU A 11 2.26 -0.93 -3.22
N VAL A 12 2.65 -0.95 -1.96
CA VAL A 12 3.18 0.22 -1.28
C VAL A 12 4.57 -0.09 -0.76
N SER A 13 5.54 0.73 -1.13
CA SER A 13 6.93 0.54 -0.73
C SER A 13 7.44 1.65 0.18
N GLY A 14 6.61 2.63 0.47
CA GLY A 14 7.03 3.74 1.31
C GLY A 14 7.67 4.90 0.57
N GLY A 15 7.83 4.79 -0.75
CA GLY A 15 8.38 5.88 -1.54
C GLY A 15 7.33 6.90 -1.94
N LEU A 16 7.78 7.99 -2.52
CA LEU A 16 6.87 9.06 -2.95
C LEU A 16 5.89 8.58 -4.01
N ASP A 17 6.35 7.70 -4.89
CA ASP A 17 5.47 7.19 -5.94
C ASP A 17 4.31 6.40 -5.35
N SER A 18 4.57 5.67 -4.26
CA SER A 18 3.51 4.92 -3.60
C SER A 18 2.42 5.85 -3.07
N ALA A 19 2.81 6.97 -2.49
CA ALA A 19 1.84 7.95 -2.00
C ALA A 19 0.98 8.48 -3.13
N THR A 20 1.60 8.79 -4.28
CA THR A 20 0.88 9.29 -5.43
C THR A 20 -0.09 8.25 -5.97
N VAL A 21 0.37 7.00 -6.10
CA VAL A 21 -0.49 5.93 -6.61
C VAL A 21 -1.67 5.69 -5.68
N LEU A 22 -1.43 5.72 -4.37
CA LEU A 22 -2.52 5.56 -3.42
C LEU A 22 -3.53 6.68 -3.52
N ALA A 23 -3.06 7.91 -3.69
CA ALA A 23 -3.97 9.05 -3.85
C ALA A 23 -4.85 8.89 -5.08
N ILE A 24 -4.26 8.46 -6.19
CA ILE A 24 -5.00 8.22 -7.41
C ILE A 24 -6.02 7.10 -7.21
N ALA A 25 -5.61 6.01 -6.57
CA ALA A 25 -6.52 4.90 -6.32
C ALA A 25 -7.68 5.33 -5.43
N LYS A 26 -7.40 6.12 -4.40
CA LYS A 26 -8.45 6.61 -3.52
C LYS A 26 -9.47 7.46 -4.26
N SER A 27 -9.04 8.15 -5.29
CA SER A 27 -9.97 8.98 -6.06
C SER A 27 -10.83 8.17 -7.02
N LYS A 28 -10.42 6.95 -7.36
CA LYS A 28 -11.10 6.15 -8.38
C LYS A 28 -11.83 4.93 -7.84
N PHE A 29 -11.47 4.46 -6.65
CA PHE A 29 -12.05 3.25 -6.10
C PHE A 29 -12.70 3.54 -4.77
N SER A 30 -13.78 2.81 -4.49
CA SER A 30 -14.48 3.01 -3.22
C SER A 30 -13.70 2.45 -2.05
N LYS A 31 -12.93 1.40 -2.27
CA LYS A 31 -12.07 0.82 -1.24
C LYS A 31 -10.69 0.60 -1.79
N VAL A 32 -9.69 0.91 -0.98
CA VAL A 32 -8.29 0.75 -1.38
C VAL A 32 -7.58 -0.05 -0.30
N PHE A 33 -6.94 -1.13 -0.72
CA PHE A 33 -6.13 -1.96 0.16
C PHE A 33 -4.67 -1.79 -0.23
N ALA A 34 -3.84 -1.54 0.75
CA ALA A 34 -2.40 -1.40 0.52
C ALA A 34 -1.71 -2.71 0.88
N LEU A 35 -0.74 -3.09 0.09
CA LEU A 35 0.01 -4.33 0.30
C LEU A 35 1.49 -4.01 0.24
N THR A 36 2.22 -4.43 1.25
CA THR A 36 3.66 -4.26 1.33
C THR A 36 4.33 -5.60 1.52
N PHE A 37 5.40 -5.85 0.76
CA PHE A 37 6.17 -7.09 0.91
C PHE A 37 7.36 -6.84 1.83
N ASP A 38 7.54 -7.76 2.77
CA ASP A 38 8.68 -7.76 3.69
C ASP A 38 9.54 -8.96 3.37
N TYR A 39 10.70 -8.72 2.76
CA TYR A 39 11.60 -9.78 2.33
C TYR A 39 12.54 -10.24 3.43
N GLY A 40 12.41 -9.66 4.61
CA GLY A 40 13.29 -10.03 5.70
C GLY A 40 14.67 -9.41 5.66
N GLN A 41 15.05 -8.88 4.53
CA GLN A 41 16.33 -8.20 4.36
C GLN A 41 16.16 -6.69 4.33
N ARG A 42 14.94 -6.23 4.33
CA ARG A 42 14.66 -4.82 4.29
C ARG A 42 14.82 -4.21 5.67
N HIS A 43 15.25 -2.98 5.68
CA HIS A 43 15.29 -2.24 6.91
C HIS A 43 13.88 -1.98 7.40
N SER A 44 13.68 -2.07 8.70
CA SER A 44 12.38 -1.80 9.28
C SER A 44 11.91 -0.39 8.94
N ARG A 45 12.85 0.50 8.63
CA ARG A 45 12.54 1.87 8.22
C ARG A 45 11.63 1.90 7.00
N GLU A 46 11.86 1.01 6.03
CA GLU A 46 11.03 0.97 4.83
C GLU A 46 9.62 0.53 5.16
N ILE A 47 9.49 -0.42 6.06
CA ILE A 47 8.17 -0.88 6.49
C ILE A 47 7.45 0.24 7.24
N ILE A 48 8.16 0.97 8.10
CA ILE A 48 7.56 2.08 8.82
C ILE A 48 7.09 3.15 7.83
N SER A 49 7.89 3.45 6.82
CA SER A 49 7.50 4.44 5.82
C SER A 49 6.25 3.99 5.05
N ALA A 50 6.18 2.70 4.71
CA ALA A 50 5.00 2.18 4.03
C ALA A 50 3.76 2.32 4.90
N LYS A 51 3.89 2.03 6.19
CA LYS A 51 2.77 2.21 7.12
C LYS A 51 2.33 3.66 7.20
N ARG A 52 3.30 4.58 7.23
CA ARG A 52 2.96 6.01 7.26
C ARG A 52 2.22 6.45 6.00
N VAL A 53 2.70 6.00 4.85
CA VAL A 53 2.07 6.36 3.59
C VAL A 53 0.63 5.84 3.55
N ALA A 54 0.46 4.57 3.90
CA ALA A 54 -0.87 3.98 3.90
C ALA A 54 -1.79 4.70 4.87
N SER A 55 -1.29 5.02 6.05
CA SER A 55 -2.09 5.69 7.06
C SER A 55 -2.45 7.10 6.63
N SER A 56 -1.52 7.84 6.04
CA SER A 56 -1.78 9.20 5.61
C SER A 56 -2.82 9.25 4.49
N GLN A 57 -2.88 8.22 3.67
CA GLN A 57 -3.86 8.14 2.59
C GLN A 57 -5.18 7.50 3.04
N LYS A 58 -5.25 7.09 4.31
CA LYS A 58 -6.47 6.53 4.89
C LYS A 58 -7.01 5.36 4.08
N VAL A 59 -6.12 4.42 3.76
CA VAL A 59 -6.55 3.21 3.06
C VAL A 59 -7.41 2.36 3.99
N ASP A 60 -8.24 1.52 3.39
CA ASP A 60 -9.15 0.68 4.16
C ASP A 60 -8.44 -0.43 4.89
N LEU A 61 -7.35 -0.93 4.32
CA LEU A 61 -6.57 -1.97 4.93
C LEU A 61 -5.14 -1.90 4.42
N HIS A 62 -4.18 -2.08 5.31
CA HIS A 62 -2.77 -2.20 4.91
C HIS A 62 -2.26 -3.53 5.44
N LYS A 63 -1.83 -4.39 4.54
CA LYS A 63 -1.32 -5.71 4.91
C LYS A 63 0.15 -5.82 4.54
N ILE A 64 0.91 -6.44 5.43
CA ILE A 64 2.33 -6.66 5.20
C ILE A 64 2.54 -8.17 5.09
N LEU A 65 3.05 -8.61 3.95
CA LEU A 65 3.32 -10.03 3.70
C LEU A 65 4.81 -10.28 3.80
N LYS A 66 5.17 -11.22 4.64
CA LYS A 66 6.55 -11.63 4.78
C LYS A 66 6.86 -12.69 3.74
N ILE A 67 7.96 -12.50 3.05
CA ILE A 67 8.38 -13.42 1.99
C ILE A 67 9.77 -13.91 2.32
N ASP A 68 9.93 -15.23 2.37
CA ASP A 68 11.21 -15.85 2.62
C ASP A 68 11.78 -16.33 1.29
N LEU A 69 12.84 -15.69 0.86
CA LEU A 69 13.45 -15.98 -0.42
C LEU A 69 14.55 -17.02 -0.34
N ARG A 70 14.81 -17.57 0.85
CA ARG A 70 15.92 -18.48 1.05
C ARG A 70 15.59 -19.94 0.80
N SER A 71 14.38 -20.29 0.72
CA SER A 71 13.97 -21.69 0.60
C SER A 71 14.39 -22.35 -0.70
#